data_025d3a0f9e5948b74de277b9bfeb69b4
#
_entry.id   025d3a0f9e5948b74de277b9bfeb69b4
#
_cell.length_a   1.000
_cell.length_b   1.000
_cell.length_c   1.000
_cell.angle_alpha   90.00
_cell.angle_beta   90.00
_cell.angle_gamma   90.00
#
_symmetry.space_group_name_H-M   'P 1'
#
loop_
_entity.id
_entity.type
_entity.pdbx_description
1 polymer ?
#
loop_
_entity_poly.entity_id
_entity_poly.type
_entity_poly.pdbx_seq_one_letter_code
_entity_poly.pdbx_strand_id
1 'polypeptide(L)'
;MVAWLLAAAVALAHGLLAVFIVFGAPLAARSPQVMRWYLAALLPIAAVNLPGLPCPLTAWEKDLWRLAGHTPYRGGFISRYFVEPFYAPGLDARGETVLLVAATAWCGVWLLYAAASRLRLRAAR
;
A
#
# COMPACT_ATOMS: atom_id res chain seq x y z
N MET A 1 24.02 7.96 -10.99
CA MET A 1 24.11 6.59 -10.47
C MET A 1 23.47 6.44 -9.08
N VAL A 2 23.87 7.24 -8.08
CA VAL A 2 23.31 7.14 -6.71
C VAL A 2 21.79 7.41 -6.67
N ALA A 3 21.29 8.45 -7.33
CA ALA A 3 19.87 8.79 -7.36
C ALA A 3 19.01 7.67 -7.95
N TRP A 4 19.50 6.97 -8.98
CA TRP A 4 18.84 5.80 -9.57
C TRP A 4 18.73 4.64 -8.57
N LEU A 5 19.83 4.33 -7.85
CA LEU A 5 19.82 3.28 -6.82
C LEU A 5 18.85 3.62 -5.68
N LEU A 6 18.81 4.88 -5.26
CA LEU A 6 17.85 5.35 -4.25
C LEU A 6 16.40 5.25 -4.73
N ALA A 7 16.12 5.62 -5.98
CA ALA A 7 14.79 5.47 -6.57
C ALA A 7 14.35 3.99 -6.57
N ALA A 8 15.24 3.09 -7.00
CA ALA A 8 14.97 1.65 -6.99
C ALA A 8 14.75 1.11 -5.57
N ALA A 9 15.53 1.56 -4.60
CA ALA A 9 15.36 1.17 -3.19
C ALA A 9 14.03 1.65 -2.61
N VAL A 10 13.62 2.89 -2.91
CA VAL A 10 12.31 3.44 -2.49
C VAL A 10 11.18 2.67 -3.15
N ALA A 11 11.28 2.36 -4.45
CA ALA A 11 10.30 1.56 -5.16
C ALA A 11 10.16 0.15 -4.56
N LEU A 12 11.26 -0.50 -4.24
CA LEU A 12 11.26 -1.82 -3.61
C LEU A 12 10.61 -1.77 -2.22
N ALA A 13 11.00 -0.80 -1.38
CA ALA A 13 10.43 -0.62 -0.05
C ALA A 13 8.91 -0.35 -0.13
N HIS A 14 8.48 0.49 -1.07
CA HIS A 14 7.07 0.78 -1.32
C HIS A 14 6.31 -0.47 -1.78
N GLY A 15 6.88 -1.27 -2.69
CA GLY A 15 6.29 -2.52 -3.15
C GLY A 15 6.13 -3.54 -2.03
N LEU A 16 7.16 -3.73 -1.19
CA LEU A 16 7.09 -4.60 -0.01
C LEU A 16 6.02 -4.14 0.99
N LEU A 17 5.91 -2.82 1.19
CA LEU A 17 4.88 -2.24 2.04
C LEU A 17 3.48 -2.48 1.48
N ALA A 18 3.26 -2.31 0.17
CA ALA A 18 1.99 -2.60 -0.48
C ALA A 18 1.60 -4.07 -0.35
N VAL A 19 2.54 -5.00 -0.57
CA VAL A 19 2.34 -6.44 -0.38
C VAL A 19 2.01 -6.74 1.08
N PHE A 20 2.73 -6.14 2.04
CA PHE A 20 2.47 -6.33 3.46
C PHE A 20 1.08 -5.81 3.86
N ILE A 21 0.61 -4.68 3.33
CA ILE A 21 -0.73 -4.17 3.61
C ILE A 21 -1.82 -5.12 3.10
N VAL A 22 -1.69 -5.65 1.89
CA VAL A 22 -2.71 -6.52 1.30
C VAL A 22 -2.68 -7.92 1.92
N PHE A 23 -1.52 -8.55 2.00
CA PHE A 23 -1.38 -9.95 2.45
C PHE A 23 -1.12 -10.09 3.95
N GLY A 24 -0.69 -9.02 4.62
CA GLY A 24 -0.50 -8.98 6.07
C GLY A 24 -1.80 -8.91 6.86
N ALA A 25 -2.91 -8.47 6.26
CA ALA A 25 -4.21 -8.35 6.93
C ALA A 25 -4.69 -9.67 7.57
N PRO A 26 -4.71 -10.83 6.87
CA PRO A 26 -5.06 -12.12 7.45
C PRO A 26 -4.12 -12.56 8.59
N LEU A 27 -2.82 -12.26 8.46
CA LEU A 27 -1.80 -12.58 9.47
C LEU A 27 -1.99 -11.71 10.73
N ALA A 28 -2.27 -10.42 10.53
CA ALA A 28 -2.56 -9.48 11.59
C ALA A 28 -3.82 -9.89 12.40
N ALA A 29 -4.84 -10.45 11.72
CA ALA A 29 -6.03 -10.93 12.38
C ALA A 29 -5.75 -12.09 13.37
N ARG A 30 -4.70 -12.88 13.12
CA ARG A 30 -4.32 -14.06 13.92
C ARG A 30 -3.35 -13.75 15.05
N SER A 31 -2.54 -12.70 14.95
CA SER A 31 -1.48 -12.37 15.90
C SER A 31 -1.58 -10.93 16.40
N PRO A 32 -1.67 -10.70 17.72
CA PRO A 32 -1.68 -9.35 18.29
C PRO A 32 -0.39 -8.57 18.02
N GLN A 33 0.75 -9.25 17.93
CA GLN A 33 2.04 -8.64 17.62
C GLN A 33 2.06 -8.13 16.18
N VAL A 34 1.67 -8.99 15.22
CA VAL A 34 1.58 -8.61 13.81
C VAL A 34 0.56 -7.49 13.62
N MET A 35 -0.57 -7.52 14.35
CA MET A 35 -1.59 -6.46 14.30
C MET A 35 -1.02 -5.09 14.67
N ARG A 36 -0.15 -4.99 15.68
CA ARG A 36 0.47 -3.71 16.05
C ARG A 36 1.32 -3.13 14.92
N TRP A 37 2.19 -3.95 14.33
CA TRP A 37 3.00 -3.54 13.19
C TRP A 37 2.17 -3.23 11.95
N TYR A 38 1.13 -4.02 11.72
CA TYR A 38 0.19 -3.81 10.63
C TYR A 38 -0.53 -2.47 10.76
N LEU A 39 -1.07 -2.13 11.92
CA LEU A 39 -1.72 -0.85 12.16
C LEU A 39 -0.74 0.32 12.10
N ALA A 40 0.48 0.15 12.61
CA ALA A 40 1.52 1.17 12.51
C ALA A 40 1.88 1.51 11.04
N ALA A 41 1.81 0.53 10.15
CA ALA A 41 2.01 0.74 8.71
C ALA A 41 0.74 1.26 8.02
N LEU A 42 -0.42 0.70 8.34
CA LEU A 42 -1.69 1.01 7.67
C LEU A 42 -2.19 2.43 7.96
N LEU A 43 -2.11 2.89 9.23
CA LEU A 43 -2.68 4.17 9.64
C LEU A 43 -2.08 5.37 8.89
N PRO A 44 -0.76 5.53 8.75
CA PRO A 44 -0.18 6.62 7.96
C PRO A 44 -0.58 6.55 6.48
N ILE A 45 -0.63 5.34 5.92
CA ILE A 45 -1.04 5.12 4.53
C ILE A 45 -2.50 5.53 4.34
N ALA A 46 -3.40 5.10 5.23
CA ALA A 46 -4.81 5.48 5.18
C ALA A 46 -4.99 6.99 5.35
N ALA A 47 -4.27 7.62 6.26
CA ALA A 47 -4.34 9.06 6.50
C ALA A 47 -3.98 9.90 5.27
N VAL A 48 -3.10 9.39 4.41
CA VAL A 48 -2.71 10.07 3.16
C VAL A 48 -3.67 9.73 2.02
N ASN A 49 -4.05 8.47 1.88
CA ASN A 49 -4.83 8.01 0.72
C ASN A 49 -6.34 8.31 0.84
N LEU A 50 -6.93 8.31 2.04
CA LEU A 50 -8.35 8.60 2.22
C LEU A 50 -8.75 10.03 1.78
N PRO A 51 -7.95 11.09 2.04
CA PRO A 51 -8.19 12.40 1.49
C PRO A 51 -7.84 12.54 0.00
N GLY A 52 -7.33 11.50 -0.65
CA GLY A 52 -6.91 11.54 -2.06
C GLY A 52 -5.58 12.27 -2.27
N LEU A 53 -4.75 12.42 -1.24
CA LEU A 53 -3.43 13.01 -1.37
C LEU A 53 -2.46 12.05 -2.06
N PRO A 54 -1.50 12.55 -2.84
CA PRO A 54 -0.49 11.69 -3.46
C PRO A 54 0.36 11.02 -2.38
N CYS A 55 0.63 9.73 -2.56
CA CYS A 55 1.46 8.98 -1.63
C CYS A 55 2.87 9.61 -1.58
N PRO A 56 3.39 9.97 -0.38
CA PRO A 56 4.68 10.62 -0.26
C PRO A 56 5.83 9.73 -0.76
N LEU A 57 5.73 8.41 -0.63
CA LEU A 57 6.73 7.48 -1.19
C LEU A 57 6.75 7.53 -2.73
N THR A 58 5.58 7.60 -3.37
CA THR A 58 5.49 7.76 -4.83
C THR A 58 6.04 9.11 -5.30
N ALA A 59 5.76 10.17 -4.56
CA ALA A 59 6.30 11.49 -4.87
C ALA A 59 7.83 11.49 -4.76
N TRP A 60 8.35 10.97 -3.66
CA TRP A 60 9.78 10.88 -3.40
C TRP A 60 10.53 10.02 -4.43
N GLU A 61 9.97 8.86 -4.78
CA GLU A 61 10.50 8.02 -5.84
C GLU A 61 10.60 8.76 -7.17
N LYS A 62 9.52 9.47 -7.56
CA LYS A 62 9.49 10.26 -8.80
C LYS A 62 10.51 11.41 -8.81
N ASP A 63 10.73 12.05 -7.67
CA ASP A 63 11.75 13.08 -7.54
C ASP A 63 13.17 12.50 -7.70
N LEU A 64 13.43 11.33 -7.14
CA LEU A 64 14.70 10.63 -7.34
C LEU A 64 14.91 10.22 -8.80
N TRP A 65 13.86 9.81 -9.52
CA TRP A 65 13.92 9.54 -10.96
C TRP A 65 14.30 10.81 -11.74
N ARG A 66 13.71 11.97 -11.42
CA ARG A 66 14.07 13.26 -12.04
C ARG A 66 15.52 13.61 -11.77
N LEU A 67 16.00 13.47 -10.54
CA LEU A 67 17.39 13.69 -10.16
C LEU A 67 18.37 12.75 -10.87
N ALA A 68 17.92 11.55 -11.23
CA ALA A 68 18.69 10.61 -12.03
C ALA A 68 18.68 10.90 -13.54
N GLY A 69 18.01 12.00 -13.98
CA GLY A 69 17.91 12.38 -15.38
C GLY A 69 16.86 11.60 -16.19
N HIS A 70 15.95 10.87 -15.51
CA HIS A 70 14.88 10.12 -16.15
C HIS A 70 13.54 10.85 -16.03
N THR A 71 12.68 10.67 -17.04
CA THR A 71 11.29 11.12 -16.97
C THR A 71 10.52 10.15 -16.07
N PRO A 72 9.90 10.63 -14.96
CA PRO A 72 9.14 9.77 -14.09
C PRO A 72 7.89 9.26 -14.80
N TYR A 73 7.45 8.06 -14.41
CA TYR A 73 6.24 7.44 -14.96
C TYR A 73 4.96 8.25 -14.63
N ARG A 74 3.93 8.09 -15.47
CA ARG A 74 2.60 8.65 -15.24
C ARG A 74 1.78 7.71 -14.34
N GLY A 75 0.77 8.26 -13.65
CA GLY A 75 -0.10 7.48 -12.78
C GLY A 75 0.53 7.13 -11.42
N GLY A 76 -0.09 6.21 -10.72
CA GLY A 76 0.31 5.76 -9.39
C GLY A 76 1.31 4.61 -9.39
N PHE A 77 1.87 4.34 -8.22
CA PHE A 77 2.82 3.28 -7.99
C PHE A 77 2.25 1.88 -8.36
N ILE A 78 1.02 1.60 -7.91
CA ILE A 78 0.37 0.30 -8.16
C ILE A 78 0.17 0.07 -9.67
N SER A 79 -0.30 1.10 -10.38
CA SER A 79 -0.46 1.03 -11.84
C SER A 79 0.87 0.69 -12.51
N ARG A 80 1.95 1.40 -12.17
CA ARG A 80 3.27 1.23 -12.78
C ARG A 80 3.87 -0.15 -12.55
N TYR A 81 3.89 -0.63 -11.29
CA TYR A 81 4.69 -1.80 -10.92
C TYR A 81 3.88 -3.11 -10.87
N PHE A 82 2.57 -3.03 -10.64
CA PHE A 82 1.73 -4.22 -10.48
C PHE A 82 0.80 -4.47 -11.66
N VAL A 83 0.41 -3.44 -12.42
CA VAL A 83 -0.55 -3.58 -13.51
C VAL A 83 0.11 -3.45 -14.88
N GLU A 84 0.92 -2.42 -15.09
CA GLU A 84 1.55 -2.14 -16.39
C GLU A 84 2.39 -3.31 -16.95
N PRO A 85 3.08 -4.15 -16.14
CA PRO A 85 3.77 -5.33 -16.67
C PRO A 85 2.85 -6.37 -17.31
N PHE A 86 1.56 -6.37 -16.94
CA PHE A 86 0.56 -7.32 -17.45
C PHE A 86 -0.46 -6.66 -18.38
N TYR A 87 -0.69 -5.37 -18.22
CA TYR A 87 -1.65 -4.59 -18.99
C TYR A 87 -1.10 -3.19 -19.27
N ALA A 88 -0.41 -3.05 -20.39
CA ALA A 88 -0.01 -1.75 -20.92
C ALA A 88 -1.24 -1.09 -21.59
N PRO A 89 -1.57 0.15 -21.29
CA PRO A 89 -0.79 1.26 -20.71
C PRO A 89 -0.93 1.46 -19.18
N GLY A 90 -1.30 0.45 -18.41
CA GLY A 90 -1.59 0.56 -16.99
C GLY A 90 -3.03 1.00 -16.72
N LEU A 91 -3.31 1.43 -15.48
CA LEU A 91 -4.64 1.87 -15.07
C LEU A 91 -4.81 3.38 -15.30
N ASP A 92 -6.01 3.76 -15.71
CA ASP A 92 -6.47 5.15 -15.63
C ASP A 92 -6.82 5.53 -14.17
N ALA A 93 -7.13 6.80 -13.93
CA ALA A 93 -7.46 7.30 -12.60
C ALA A 93 -8.67 6.59 -11.96
N ARG A 94 -9.62 6.11 -12.77
CA ARG A 94 -10.78 5.35 -12.27
C ARG A 94 -10.36 3.95 -11.84
N GLY A 95 -9.55 3.27 -12.63
CA GLY A 95 -9.02 1.95 -12.31
C GLY A 95 -8.16 1.98 -11.05
N GLU A 96 -7.33 3.01 -10.87
CA GLU A 96 -6.54 3.21 -9.65
C GLU A 96 -7.45 3.41 -8.42
N THR A 97 -8.52 4.20 -8.56
CA THR A 97 -9.51 4.42 -7.49
C THR A 97 -10.21 3.12 -7.12
N VAL A 98 -10.66 2.34 -8.10
CA VAL A 98 -11.32 1.04 -7.86
C VAL A 98 -10.39 0.09 -7.11
N LEU A 99 -9.12 -0.01 -7.51
CA LEU A 99 -8.13 -0.84 -6.83
C LEU A 99 -7.89 -0.40 -5.38
N LEU A 100 -7.79 0.90 -5.15
CA LEU A 100 -7.60 1.46 -3.81
C LEU A 100 -8.81 1.18 -2.91
N VAL A 101 -10.03 1.34 -3.42
CA VAL A 101 -11.27 1.02 -2.71
C VAL A 101 -11.34 -0.47 -2.40
N ALA A 102 -11.02 -1.34 -3.36
CA ALA A 102 -11.03 -2.79 -3.16
C ALA A 102 -10.00 -3.22 -2.11
N ALA A 103 -8.78 -2.67 -2.15
CA ALA A 103 -7.75 -2.94 -1.15
C ALA A 103 -8.16 -2.45 0.24
N THR A 104 -8.76 -1.26 0.33
CA THR A 104 -9.27 -0.71 1.59
C THR A 104 -10.40 -1.57 2.17
N ALA A 105 -11.34 -1.99 1.33
CA ALA A 105 -12.43 -2.90 1.73
C ALA A 105 -11.88 -4.25 2.23
N TRP A 106 -10.91 -4.82 1.52
CA TRP A 106 -10.23 -6.05 1.93
C TRP A 106 -9.59 -5.92 3.32
N CYS A 107 -8.80 -4.87 3.54
CA CYS A 107 -8.19 -4.60 4.84
C CYS A 107 -9.26 -4.41 5.93
N GLY A 108 -10.34 -3.67 5.63
CA GLY A 108 -11.46 -3.44 6.54
C GLY A 108 -12.15 -4.73 6.97
N VAL A 109 -12.43 -5.64 6.05
CA VAL A 109 -13.03 -6.96 6.34
C VAL A 109 -12.18 -7.75 7.35
N TRP A 110 -10.85 -7.81 7.14
CA TRP A 110 -9.96 -8.53 8.05
C TRP A 110 -9.83 -7.86 9.42
N LEU A 111 -9.84 -6.53 9.48
CA LEU A 111 -9.83 -5.80 10.76
C LEU A 111 -11.13 -6.02 11.54
N LEU A 112 -12.29 -5.99 10.87
CA LEU A 112 -13.59 -6.28 11.49
C LEU A 112 -13.65 -7.73 11.98
N TYR A 113 -13.17 -8.67 11.19
CA TYR A 113 -13.07 -10.08 11.60
C TYR A 113 -12.19 -10.24 12.84
N ALA A 114 -11.03 -9.59 12.89
CA ALA A 114 -10.14 -9.62 14.04
C ALA A 114 -10.78 -9.01 15.29
N ALA A 115 -11.50 -7.91 15.17
CA ALA A 115 -12.22 -7.27 16.25
C ALA A 115 -13.34 -8.17 16.79
N ALA A 116 -14.17 -8.71 15.88
CA ALA A 116 -15.28 -9.61 16.25
C ALA A 116 -14.78 -10.89 16.95
N SER A 117 -13.70 -11.49 16.46
CA SER A 117 -13.10 -12.68 17.06
C SER A 117 -12.62 -12.43 18.49
N ARG A 118 -11.99 -11.28 18.73
CA ARG A 118 -11.49 -10.90 20.05
C ARG A 118 -12.62 -10.61 21.03
N LEU A 119 -13.72 -9.97 20.58
CA LEU A 119 -14.90 -9.71 21.41
C LEU A 119 -15.58 -11.01 21.81
N ARG A 120 -15.73 -11.99 20.89
CA ARG A 120 -16.28 -13.31 21.21
C ARG A 120 -15.46 -14.06 22.25
N LEU A 121 -14.13 -14.03 22.16
CA LEU A 121 -13.24 -14.67 23.13
C LEU A 121 -13.31 -14.01 24.51
N ARG A 122 -13.56 -12.69 24.59
CA ARG A 122 -13.75 -11.98 25.85
C ARG A 122 -15.10 -12.29 26.49
N ALA A 123 -16.16 -12.42 25.71
CA ALA A 123 -17.49 -12.75 26.20
C ALA A 123 -17.62 -14.20 26.69
N ALA A 124 -16.74 -15.10 26.24
CA ALA A 124 -16.71 -16.51 26.64
C ALA A 124 -15.87 -16.80 27.90
N ARG A 125 -15.24 -15.77 28.47
CA ARG A 125 -14.49 -15.85 29.77
C ARG A 125 -15.27 -15.29 30.92
#